data_02b0fae6d631e0ccc7a416488ad8f441
#
_entry.id   02b0fae6d631e0ccc7a416488ad8f441
#
_cell.length_a   1.000
_cell.length_b   1.000
_cell.length_c   1.000
_cell.angle_alpha   90.00
_cell.angle_beta   90.00
_cell.angle_gamma   90.00
#
_symmetry.space_group_name_H-M   'P 1'
#
loop_
_entity.id
_entity.type
_entity.pdbx_description
1 polymer ?
#
loop_
_entity_poly.entity_id
_entity_poly.type
_entity_poly.pdbx_seq_one_letter_code
_entity_poly.pdbx_strand_id
1 'polypeptide(L)'
;MKNKICLVLLAMMLCSTYVLASAEDVATPSDLAASTATTAPAEPSASKHTKRKPTLYEIPDEVLAADANFAALMAEAEKYIGYPYVWGGSSPETSFDCSGFVCWVFRASGVYDTGRRGATGLFHLCSEVSAKDARPGDLVFFQGTMGDVEGITHVGIYVGSHWMIHCGDPIGFADLSASKWQRRLYAYGRLPY
;
A
#
# COMPACT_ATOMS: atom_id res chain seq x y z
N MET A 1 -32.02 -45.56 -21.56
CA MET A 1 -32.62 -45.36 -22.88
C MET A 1 -32.29 -43.94 -23.34
N LYS A 2 -31.56 -43.90 -24.49
CA LYS A 2 -31.44 -42.85 -25.52
C LYS A 2 -30.93 -41.48 -25.11
N ASN A 3 -29.63 -41.19 -25.25
CA ASN A 3 -28.96 -40.52 -26.38
C ASN A 3 -29.70 -39.35 -27.01
N LYS A 4 -29.10 -38.17 -26.94
CA LYS A 4 -28.90 -37.34 -28.14
C LYS A 4 -27.73 -36.38 -27.95
N ILE A 5 -26.69 -36.72 -28.66
CA ILE A 5 -25.57 -35.89 -29.10
C ILE A 5 -26.14 -34.91 -30.13
N CYS A 6 -25.81 -33.66 -30.07
CA CYS A 6 -25.88 -32.76 -31.21
C CYS A 6 -24.61 -31.93 -31.29
N LEU A 7 -23.81 -32.35 -32.25
CA LEU A 7 -22.61 -31.75 -32.81
C LEU A 7 -23.07 -30.75 -33.88
N VAL A 8 -22.62 -29.52 -33.85
CA VAL A 8 -22.63 -28.67 -35.07
C VAL A 8 -21.30 -27.96 -35.20
N LEU A 9 -20.72 -28.29 -36.31
CA LEU A 9 -19.44 -27.87 -36.88
C LEU A 9 -19.48 -26.40 -37.38
N LEU A 10 -18.36 -25.73 -37.25
CA LEU A 10 -17.52 -25.08 -38.24
C LEU A 10 -18.17 -24.15 -39.27
N ALA A 11 -17.82 -22.91 -39.27
CA ALA A 11 -17.61 -22.14 -40.50
C ALA A 11 -16.55 -21.07 -40.30
N MET A 12 -15.38 -21.33 -40.88
CA MET A 12 -14.40 -20.30 -41.31
C MET A 12 -15.02 -19.53 -42.47
N MET A 13 -14.79 -18.22 -42.54
CA MET A 13 -14.47 -17.58 -43.82
C MET A 13 -13.70 -16.29 -43.64
N LEU A 14 -12.56 -16.30 -44.27
CA LEU A 14 -11.69 -15.20 -44.60
C LEU A 14 -12.42 -14.10 -45.41
N CYS A 15 -12.05 -12.85 -45.17
CA CYS A 15 -11.94 -11.90 -46.28
C CYS A 15 -10.84 -10.88 -46.03
N SER A 16 -9.84 -10.99 -46.86
CA SER A 16 -8.71 -10.11 -47.08
C SER A 16 -9.14 -9.03 -48.09
N THR A 17 -8.67 -7.80 -47.90
CA THR A 17 -8.24 -6.86 -48.96
C THR A 17 -7.82 -5.55 -48.28
N TYR A 18 -6.54 -5.21 -48.26
CA TYR A 18 -5.77 -4.37 -49.20
C TYR A 18 -6.38 -2.98 -49.44
N VAL A 19 -5.70 -1.94 -48.93
CA VAL A 19 -5.39 -0.73 -49.72
C VAL A 19 -4.01 -0.21 -49.30
N LEU A 20 -3.12 -0.20 -50.28
CA LEU A 20 -1.85 0.53 -50.36
C LEU A 20 -2.13 1.92 -50.94
N ALA A 21 -1.49 2.96 -50.40
CA ALA A 21 -1.03 4.14 -51.13
C ALA A 21 0.00 4.84 -50.21
N SER A 22 1.28 4.71 -50.51
CA SER A 22 2.12 5.63 -51.36
C SER A 22 2.30 6.98 -50.68
N ALA A 23 3.45 7.20 -50.12
CA ALA A 23 4.76 7.68 -50.61
C ALA A 23 4.95 9.17 -50.52
N GLU A 24 6.03 9.50 -49.86
CA GLU A 24 7.03 10.54 -50.12
C GLU A 24 6.72 11.99 -49.66
N ASP A 25 7.50 12.43 -48.68
CA ASP A 25 8.42 13.53 -48.96
C ASP A 25 9.63 13.49 -47.98
N VAL A 26 10.79 13.74 -48.60
CA VAL A 26 12.14 13.68 -48.06
C VAL A 26 12.52 15.04 -47.49
N ALA A 27 13.05 15.09 -46.27
CA ALA A 27 14.00 16.13 -45.87
C ALA A 27 14.98 15.55 -44.83
N THR A 28 16.23 15.47 -45.22
CA THR A 28 17.43 15.15 -44.44
C THR A 28 18.04 16.42 -43.82
N PRO A 29 19.15 16.30 -43.12
CA PRO A 29 19.22 16.57 -41.67
C PRO A 29 20.10 17.80 -41.38
N SER A 30 19.96 18.36 -40.19
CA SER A 30 20.99 19.24 -39.64
C SER A 30 21.09 19.06 -38.12
N ASP A 31 22.26 18.61 -37.74
CA ASP A 31 22.95 18.71 -36.48
C ASP A 31 22.28 19.55 -35.39
N LEU A 32 22.05 18.98 -34.23
CA LEU A 32 22.43 19.62 -32.96
C LEU A 32 22.73 18.60 -31.85
N ALA A 33 23.89 18.77 -31.34
CA ALA A 33 24.58 18.14 -30.22
C ALA A 33 23.78 17.40 -29.15
N ALA A 34 24.30 16.24 -28.84
CA ALA A 34 24.03 15.50 -27.62
C ALA A 34 24.29 16.37 -26.37
N SER A 35 23.24 16.57 -25.58
CA SER A 35 23.36 16.91 -24.17
C SER A 35 22.79 15.76 -23.37
N THR A 36 23.64 14.86 -22.95
CA THR A 36 23.34 13.84 -21.93
C THR A 36 23.22 14.55 -20.59
N ALA A 37 22.00 15.02 -20.27
CA ALA A 37 21.66 15.38 -18.92
C ALA A 37 21.20 14.11 -18.19
N THR A 38 22.15 13.46 -17.50
CA THR A 38 21.85 12.51 -16.43
C THR A 38 21.12 13.27 -15.34
N THR A 39 19.80 13.20 -15.36
CA THR A 39 18.97 13.70 -14.25
C THR A 39 19.04 12.66 -13.15
N ALA A 40 19.86 12.94 -12.15
CA ALA A 40 19.80 12.26 -10.86
C ALA A 40 18.37 12.38 -10.29
N PRO A 41 17.85 11.36 -9.57
CA PRO A 41 16.56 11.44 -8.91
C PRO A 41 16.56 12.66 -8.00
N ALA A 42 15.56 13.55 -8.19
CA ALA A 42 15.38 14.70 -7.32
C ALA A 42 15.14 14.21 -5.90
N GLU A 43 15.96 14.68 -4.97
CA GLU A 43 15.72 14.51 -3.54
C GLU A 43 14.32 15.05 -3.21
N PRO A 44 13.52 14.34 -2.39
CA PRO A 44 12.18 14.81 -2.02
C PRO A 44 12.32 16.16 -1.34
N SER A 45 11.65 17.15 -1.90
CA SER A 45 11.57 18.52 -1.38
C SER A 45 11.27 18.47 0.12
N ALA A 46 12.23 18.90 0.94
CA ALA A 46 12.10 18.96 2.39
C ALA A 46 10.99 19.93 2.78
N SER A 47 9.76 19.42 2.84
CA SER A 47 8.67 20.06 3.55
C SER A 47 9.10 20.28 5.00
N LYS A 48 8.74 21.45 5.59
CA LYS A 48 9.04 21.83 6.96
C LYS A 48 8.30 20.93 7.95
N HIS A 49 8.62 19.65 7.98
CA HIS A 49 8.08 18.73 8.99
C HIS A 49 8.88 18.86 10.28
N THR A 50 8.15 18.97 11.36
CA THR A 50 8.67 19.04 12.72
C THR A 50 9.64 17.86 12.93
N LYS A 51 10.84 18.16 13.44
CA LYS A 51 11.89 17.18 13.75
C LYS A 51 11.48 16.27 14.93
N ARG A 52 10.33 15.61 14.83
CA ARG A 52 9.94 14.58 15.80
C ARG A 52 10.76 13.32 15.52
N LYS A 53 11.36 12.81 16.60
CA LYS A 53 12.04 11.52 16.53
C LYS A 53 10.97 10.41 16.44
N PRO A 54 11.14 9.39 15.57
CA PRO A 54 10.22 8.26 15.52
C PRO A 54 10.22 7.52 16.86
N THR A 55 9.07 7.00 17.27
CA THR A 55 8.99 6.07 18.39
C THR A 55 9.44 4.70 17.89
N LEU A 56 10.40 4.10 18.58
CA LEU A 56 10.90 2.76 18.31
C LEU A 56 10.27 1.78 19.31
N TYR A 57 10.03 0.58 18.85
CA TYR A 57 9.60 -0.56 19.65
C TYR A 57 10.32 -1.80 19.12
N GLU A 58 10.84 -2.62 19.99
CA GLU A 58 11.49 -3.87 19.62
C GLU A 58 10.45 -4.99 19.68
N ILE A 59 10.13 -5.54 18.53
CA ILE A 59 9.20 -6.68 18.44
C ILE A 59 9.96 -7.93 18.92
N PRO A 60 9.43 -8.69 19.88
CA PRO A 60 10.10 -9.89 20.36
C PRO A 60 10.34 -10.91 19.25
N ASP A 61 11.52 -11.53 19.24
CA ASP A 61 11.92 -12.50 18.22
C ASP A 61 10.92 -13.66 18.09
N GLU A 62 10.35 -14.11 19.20
CA GLU A 62 9.34 -15.17 19.21
C GLU A 62 8.05 -14.76 18.47
N VAL A 63 7.70 -13.49 18.47
CA VAL A 63 6.53 -12.97 17.73
C VAL A 63 6.82 -12.96 16.22
N LEU A 64 8.02 -12.55 15.82
CA LEU A 64 8.45 -12.61 14.42
C LEU A 64 8.58 -14.06 13.92
N ALA A 65 9.11 -14.95 14.75
CA ALA A 65 9.29 -16.36 14.39
C ALA A 65 7.96 -17.13 14.29
N ALA A 66 6.90 -16.66 14.95
CA ALA A 66 5.60 -17.34 14.97
C ALA A 66 4.82 -17.23 13.64
N ASP A 67 5.07 -16.20 12.83
CA ASP A 67 4.35 -15.97 11.59
C ASP A 67 5.28 -15.35 10.52
N ALA A 68 5.59 -16.14 9.49
CA ALA A 68 6.49 -15.71 8.41
C ALA A 68 5.94 -14.53 7.59
N ASN A 69 4.61 -14.43 7.43
CA ASN A 69 3.99 -13.30 6.76
C ASN A 69 4.15 -12.02 7.58
N PHE A 70 3.94 -12.13 8.89
CA PHE A 70 4.17 -11.00 9.79
C PHE A 70 5.64 -10.56 9.81
N ALA A 71 6.58 -11.50 9.85
CA ALA A 71 8.01 -11.19 9.76
C ALA A 71 8.34 -10.44 8.45
N ALA A 72 7.80 -10.89 7.31
CA ALA A 72 7.98 -10.22 6.02
C ALA A 72 7.38 -8.81 6.01
N LEU A 73 6.19 -8.62 6.61
CA LEU A 73 5.57 -7.30 6.77
C LEU A 73 6.46 -6.34 7.57
N MET A 74 7.02 -6.81 8.70
CA MET A 74 7.86 -5.97 9.55
C MET A 74 9.20 -5.67 8.90
N ALA A 75 9.83 -6.65 8.26
CA ALA A 75 11.07 -6.43 7.49
C ALA A 75 10.90 -5.38 6.38
N GLU A 76 9.70 -5.24 5.81
CA GLU A 76 9.40 -4.18 4.87
C GLU A 76 9.06 -2.86 5.56
N ALA A 77 8.18 -2.87 6.56
CA ALA A 77 7.68 -1.68 7.22
C ALA A 77 8.78 -0.85 7.91
N GLU A 78 9.73 -1.52 8.54
CA GLU A 78 10.79 -0.88 9.31
C GLU A 78 11.78 -0.08 8.44
N LYS A 79 11.89 -0.37 7.16
CA LYS A 79 12.69 0.40 6.21
C LYS A 79 12.28 1.88 6.13
N TYR A 80 11.05 2.18 6.47
CA TYR A 80 10.46 3.52 6.32
C TYR A 80 10.31 4.26 7.65
N ILE A 81 10.78 3.69 8.77
CA ILE A 81 10.76 4.39 10.06
C ILE A 81 11.49 5.73 9.94
N GLY A 82 10.83 6.79 10.38
CA GLY A 82 11.34 8.16 10.29
C GLY A 82 10.89 8.93 9.05
N TYR A 83 10.28 8.29 8.05
CA TYR A 83 9.71 8.99 6.89
C TYR A 83 8.58 9.93 7.34
N PRO A 84 8.49 11.14 6.75
CA PRO A 84 7.44 12.09 7.09
C PRO A 84 6.08 11.63 6.56
N TYR A 85 5.00 12.09 7.21
CA TYR A 85 3.65 11.92 6.66
C TYR A 85 3.45 12.86 5.46
N VAL A 86 3.00 12.32 4.34
CA VAL A 86 2.63 13.09 3.15
C VAL A 86 1.24 12.66 2.70
N TRP A 87 0.29 13.59 2.69
CA TRP A 87 -1.08 13.33 2.25
C TRP A 87 -1.13 12.80 0.81
N GLY A 88 -1.79 11.65 0.62
CA GLY A 88 -1.86 10.97 -0.68
C GLY A 88 -0.59 10.21 -1.08
N GLY A 89 0.49 10.33 -0.31
CA GLY A 89 1.73 9.60 -0.54
C GLY A 89 1.52 8.10 -0.45
N SER A 90 2.23 7.33 -1.29
CA SER A 90 2.01 5.88 -1.42
C SER A 90 3.21 5.09 -1.91
N SER A 91 4.39 5.70 -1.92
CA SER A 91 5.65 5.06 -2.32
C SER A 91 6.83 5.69 -1.58
N PRO A 92 8.01 5.01 -1.54
CA PRO A 92 9.22 5.59 -0.93
C PRO A 92 9.60 6.95 -1.51
N GLU A 93 9.36 7.18 -2.80
CA GLU A 93 9.70 8.43 -3.49
C GLU A 93 8.82 9.59 -3.08
N THR A 94 7.56 9.32 -2.77
CA THR A 94 6.57 10.34 -2.38
C THR A 94 6.41 10.46 -0.88
N SER A 95 7.03 9.55 -0.10
CA SER A 95 6.61 9.22 1.26
C SER A 95 5.16 8.70 1.29
N PHE A 96 4.52 8.67 2.44
CA PHE A 96 3.29 7.94 2.64
C PHE A 96 2.24 8.74 3.42
N ASP A 97 0.97 8.49 3.13
CA ASP A 97 -0.11 8.66 4.12
C ASP A 97 -0.33 7.34 4.89
N CYS A 98 -1.24 7.33 5.86
CA CYS A 98 -1.48 6.16 6.71
C CYS A 98 -1.87 4.91 5.91
N SER A 99 -2.77 5.05 4.96
CA SER A 99 -3.26 3.96 4.11
C SER A 99 -2.29 3.60 3.00
N GLY A 100 -1.57 4.58 2.46
CA GLY A 100 -0.53 4.37 1.45
C GLY A 100 0.63 3.54 2.01
N PHE A 101 1.04 3.81 3.25
CA PHE A 101 2.04 3.01 3.96
C PHE A 101 1.59 1.56 4.10
N VAL A 102 0.38 1.31 4.60
CA VAL A 102 -0.15 -0.05 4.75
C VAL A 102 -0.23 -0.77 3.41
N CYS A 103 -0.82 -0.12 2.38
CA CYS A 103 -0.91 -0.73 1.04
C CYS A 103 0.47 -1.07 0.46
N TRP A 104 1.44 -0.18 0.65
CA TRP A 104 2.81 -0.41 0.19
C TRP A 104 3.45 -1.60 0.88
N VAL A 105 3.43 -1.61 2.22
CA VAL A 105 4.06 -2.66 3.04
C VAL A 105 3.51 -4.02 2.67
N PHE A 106 2.19 -4.17 2.58
CA PHE A 106 1.58 -5.45 2.22
C PHE A 106 1.95 -5.92 0.82
N ARG A 107 1.96 -5.02 -0.15
CA ARG A 107 2.35 -5.35 -1.53
C ARG A 107 3.84 -5.65 -1.65
N ALA A 108 4.70 -4.79 -1.10
CA ALA A 108 6.15 -4.90 -1.25
C ALA A 108 6.75 -6.09 -0.48
N SER A 109 6.13 -6.49 0.64
CA SER A 109 6.47 -7.71 1.36
C SER A 109 6.04 -8.99 0.63
N GLY A 110 5.18 -8.89 -0.39
CA GLY A 110 4.62 -10.03 -1.10
C GLY A 110 3.52 -10.78 -0.35
N VAL A 111 3.09 -10.30 0.82
CA VAL A 111 2.10 -11.00 1.66
C VAL A 111 0.69 -10.87 1.07
N TYR A 112 0.29 -9.66 0.65
CA TYR A 112 -1.02 -9.44 0.06
C TYR A 112 -1.07 -8.13 -0.74
N ASP A 113 -1.64 -8.14 -1.94
CA ASP A 113 -1.85 -6.92 -2.71
C ASP A 113 -3.25 -6.34 -2.46
N THR A 114 -3.31 -5.31 -1.64
CA THR A 114 -4.56 -4.59 -1.35
C THR A 114 -5.01 -3.67 -2.51
N GLY A 115 -4.14 -3.41 -3.50
CA GLY A 115 -4.23 -2.23 -4.36
C GLY A 115 -4.07 -0.94 -3.56
N ARG A 116 -4.11 0.24 -4.22
CA ARG A 116 -4.09 1.54 -3.49
C ARG A 116 -5.49 1.87 -2.98
N ARG A 117 -5.67 1.86 -1.67
CA ARG A 117 -6.92 2.14 -1.00
C ARG A 117 -6.73 3.16 0.13
N GLY A 118 -7.79 3.89 0.45
CA GLY A 118 -7.88 4.67 1.69
C GLY A 118 -8.19 3.77 2.89
N ALA A 119 -8.14 4.32 4.10
CA ALA A 119 -8.36 3.56 5.33
C ALA A 119 -9.73 2.85 5.37
N THR A 120 -10.81 3.52 4.96
CA THR A 120 -12.14 2.90 4.83
C THR A 120 -12.15 1.76 3.80
N GLY A 121 -11.46 1.94 2.66
CA GLY A 121 -11.36 0.90 1.63
C GLY A 121 -10.57 -0.33 2.09
N LEU A 122 -9.54 -0.15 2.93
CA LEU A 122 -8.83 -1.24 3.59
C LEU A 122 -9.73 -1.97 4.59
N PHE A 123 -10.51 -1.23 5.38
CA PHE A 123 -11.45 -1.84 6.32
C PHE A 123 -12.46 -2.76 5.62
N HIS A 124 -12.98 -2.35 4.46
CA HIS A 124 -13.92 -3.17 3.69
C HIS A 124 -13.30 -4.42 3.06
N LEU A 125 -11.98 -4.54 3.00
CA LEU A 125 -11.30 -5.78 2.60
C LEU A 125 -11.12 -6.76 3.76
N CYS A 126 -11.23 -6.27 5.00
CA CYS A 126 -10.97 -7.05 6.19
C CYS A 126 -12.22 -7.80 6.67
N SER A 127 -11.99 -8.94 7.31
CA SER A 127 -12.92 -9.49 8.30
C SER A 127 -12.67 -8.79 9.63
N GLU A 128 -13.71 -8.23 10.24
CA GLU A 128 -13.58 -7.60 11.55
C GLU A 128 -13.24 -8.65 12.62
N VAL A 129 -12.31 -8.32 13.50
CA VAL A 129 -11.88 -9.17 14.61
C VAL A 129 -12.01 -8.42 15.94
N SER A 130 -12.32 -9.16 17.01
CA SER A 130 -12.36 -8.54 18.33
C SER A 130 -10.95 -8.21 18.82
N ALA A 131 -10.83 -7.20 19.70
CA ALA A 131 -9.52 -6.82 20.25
C ALA A 131 -8.78 -7.98 20.94
N LYS A 132 -9.52 -8.93 21.54
CA LYS A 132 -8.94 -10.13 22.19
C LYS A 132 -8.41 -11.16 21.20
N ASP A 133 -8.92 -11.18 19.97
CA ASP A 133 -8.57 -12.12 18.91
C ASP A 133 -7.62 -11.50 17.88
N ALA A 134 -7.28 -10.20 18.07
CA ALA A 134 -6.32 -9.49 17.21
C ALA A 134 -4.92 -10.08 17.37
N ARG A 135 -4.25 -10.31 16.25
CA ARG A 135 -2.90 -10.87 16.19
C ARG A 135 -1.97 -9.98 15.37
N PRO A 136 -0.65 -10.08 15.55
CA PRO A 136 0.31 -9.39 14.71
C PRO A 136 0.01 -9.56 13.20
N GLY A 137 0.06 -8.46 12.45
CA GLY A 137 -0.33 -8.41 11.04
C GLY A 137 -1.77 -7.96 10.78
N ASP A 138 -2.68 -8.03 11.77
CA ASP A 138 -4.00 -7.42 11.63
C ASP A 138 -3.90 -5.90 11.50
N LEU A 139 -4.88 -5.28 10.87
CA LEU A 139 -4.99 -3.83 10.78
C LEU A 139 -5.77 -3.28 11.96
N VAL A 140 -5.38 -2.10 12.42
CA VAL A 140 -6.10 -1.36 13.45
C VAL A 140 -6.56 -0.03 12.88
N PHE A 141 -7.84 0.27 13.03
CA PHE A 141 -8.54 1.40 12.42
C PHE A 141 -9.01 2.41 13.47
N PHE A 142 -8.96 3.68 13.09
CA PHE A 142 -9.32 4.78 13.97
C PHE A 142 -10.21 5.79 13.26
N GLN A 143 -11.05 6.47 14.04
CA GLN A 143 -11.88 7.60 13.63
C GLN A 143 -11.46 8.89 14.35
N GLY A 144 -11.88 10.03 13.83
CA GLY A 144 -11.66 11.33 14.48
C GLY A 144 -10.18 11.71 14.65
N THR A 145 -9.30 11.22 13.78
CA THR A 145 -7.87 11.59 13.78
C THR A 145 -7.59 12.79 12.87
N MET A 146 -8.59 13.24 12.10
CA MET A 146 -8.46 14.28 11.07
C MET A 146 -9.60 15.31 11.21
N GLY A 147 -9.64 16.00 12.34
CA GLY A 147 -10.66 17.04 12.59
C GLY A 147 -12.09 16.49 12.48
N ASP A 148 -12.92 17.20 11.71
CA ASP A 148 -14.35 16.89 11.56
C ASP A 148 -14.66 15.85 10.46
N VAL A 149 -13.65 15.13 9.98
CA VAL A 149 -13.85 14.05 8.99
C VAL A 149 -14.52 12.86 9.66
N GLU A 150 -15.72 12.51 9.18
CA GLU A 150 -16.46 11.36 9.68
C GLU A 150 -15.90 10.02 9.19
N GLY A 151 -16.18 8.96 9.94
CA GLY A 151 -15.78 7.59 9.60
C GLY A 151 -14.32 7.27 9.93
N ILE A 152 -13.76 6.29 9.22
CA ILE A 152 -12.40 5.79 9.44
C ILE A 152 -11.40 6.75 8.80
N THR A 153 -10.58 7.38 9.62
CA THR A 153 -9.63 8.41 9.21
C THR A 153 -8.17 8.00 9.33
N HIS A 154 -7.87 6.85 9.96
CA HIS A 154 -6.50 6.37 10.12
C HIS A 154 -6.44 4.85 10.23
N VAL A 155 -5.27 4.30 9.87
CA VAL A 155 -4.99 2.87 9.92
C VAL A 155 -3.52 2.64 10.26
N GLY A 156 -3.25 1.54 10.98
CA GLY A 156 -1.91 1.02 11.25
C GLY A 156 -1.91 -0.50 11.19
N ILE A 157 -0.72 -1.11 11.27
CA ILE A 157 -0.51 -2.55 11.37
C ILE A 157 -0.29 -2.89 12.84
N TYR A 158 -1.13 -3.75 13.40
CA TYR A 158 -0.98 -4.23 14.77
C TYR A 158 0.24 -5.16 14.88
N VAL A 159 1.08 -4.95 15.88
CA VAL A 159 2.32 -5.73 16.07
C VAL A 159 2.32 -6.57 17.35
N GLY A 160 1.18 -6.64 18.04
CA GLY A 160 1.07 -7.33 19.32
C GLY A 160 1.31 -6.43 20.52
N SER A 161 1.05 -6.95 21.73
CA SER A 161 1.34 -6.29 23.03
C SER A 161 0.89 -4.83 23.13
N HIS A 162 -0.26 -4.50 22.54
CA HIS A 162 -0.81 -3.13 22.43
C HIS A 162 0.02 -2.15 21.59
N TRP A 163 0.85 -2.62 20.67
CA TRP A 163 1.60 -1.77 19.77
C TRP A 163 1.11 -1.87 18.33
N MET A 164 1.28 -0.79 17.59
CA MET A 164 1.13 -0.76 16.13
C MET A 164 2.31 -0.03 15.50
N ILE A 165 2.62 -0.35 14.23
CA ILE A 165 3.41 0.50 13.35
C ILE A 165 2.46 1.25 12.41
N HIS A 166 2.67 2.55 12.22
CA HIS A 166 1.79 3.36 11.39
C HIS A 166 2.53 4.54 10.77
N CYS A 167 1.96 5.07 9.69
CA CYS A 167 2.41 6.35 9.17
C CYS A 167 1.78 7.48 10.00
N GLY A 168 2.49 7.82 11.08
CA GLY A 168 2.34 9.08 11.80
C GLY A 168 3.20 10.17 11.16
N ASP A 169 3.58 11.17 11.90
CA ASP A 169 4.57 12.16 11.49
C ASP A 169 5.67 12.27 12.56
N PRO A 170 6.75 11.49 12.40
CA PRO A 170 7.08 10.54 11.32
C PRO A 170 6.47 9.13 11.48
N ILE A 171 6.72 8.25 10.47
CA ILE A 171 6.44 6.81 10.56
C ILE A 171 7.18 6.23 11.77
N GLY A 172 6.49 5.39 12.54
CA GLY A 172 7.05 4.73 13.71
C GLY A 172 6.02 3.91 14.45
N PHE A 173 6.40 3.41 15.62
CA PHE A 173 5.52 2.65 16.48
C PHE A 173 4.68 3.55 17.38
N ALA A 174 3.52 3.05 17.80
CA ALA A 174 2.65 3.73 18.73
C ALA A 174 2.02 2.74 19.72
N ASP A 175 2.03 3.12 20.99
CA ASP A 175 1.38 2.38 22.06
C ASP A 175 -0.14 2.65 22.04
N LEU A 176 -0.90 1.61 21.74
CA LEU A 176 -2.35 1.63 21.67
C LEU A 176 -3.03 1.79 23.03
N SER A 177 -2.32 1.54 24.15
CA SER A 177 -2.84 1.79 25.49
C SER A 177 -2.97 3.27 25.80
N ALA A 178 -2.28 4.13 25.05
CA ALA A 178 -2.37 5.57 25.21
C ALA A 178 -3.80 6.07 24.94
N SER A 179 -4.30 6.95 25.82
CA SER A 179 -5.69 7.43 25.81
C SER A 179 -6.10 8.10 24.49
N LYS A 180 -5.14 8.70 23.77
CA LYS A 180 -5.40 9.30 22.43
C LYS A 180 -5.84 8.28 21.41
N TRP A 181 -5.31 7.05 21.47
CA TRP A 181 -5.66 5.96 20.57
C TRP A 181 -6.92 5.23 21.04
N GLN A 182 -7.02 4.98 22.35
CA GLN A 182 -8.19 4.31 22.94
C GLN A 182 -9.51 5.05 22.62
N ARG A 183 -9.52 6.39 22.69
CA ARG A 183 -10.71 7.18 22.39
C ARG A 183 -11.10 7.22 20.92
N ARG A 184 -10.18 6.83 20.03
CA ARG A 184 -10.36 6.88 18.57
C ARG A 184 -10.41 5.51 17.91
N LEU A 185 -10.15 4.47 18.69
CA LEU A 185 -10.19 3.10 18.17
C LEU A 185 -11.58 2.83 17.59
N TYR A 186 -11.59 2.39 16.32
CA TYR A 186 -12.79 2.02 15.60
C TYR A 186 -12.96 0.50 15.59
N ALA A 187 -11.96 -0.22 15.04
CA ALA A 187 -12.00 -1.67 14.91
C ALA A 187 -10.61 -2.26 14.69
N TYR A 188 -10.51 -3.58 14.84
CA TYR A 188 -9.44 -4.39 14.26
C TYR A 188 -9.99 -5.15 13.06
N GLY A 189 -9.16 -5.40 12.06
CA GLY A 189 -9.56 -6.13 10.86
C GLY A 189 -8.45 -6.99 10.30
N ARG A 190 -8.81 -8.18 9.84
CA ARG A 190 -7.90 -9.15 9.24
C ARG A 190 -8.07 -9.22 7.74
N LEU A 191 -6.98 -8.99 6.99
CA LEU A 191 -6.95 -9.21 5.55
C LEU A 191 -6.96 -10.73 5.25
N PRO A 192 -7.47 -11.13 4.07
CA PRO A 192 -7.64 -12.55 3.71
C PRO A 192 -6.35 -13.16 3.12
N TYR A 193 -5.28 -13.26 3.91
CA TYR A 193 -4.00 -13.88 3.52
C TYR A 193 -3.56 -14.94 4.53
#